data_2e421fa250c483f1bbb0ec077748eed4
#
_entry.id   2e421fa250c483f1bbb0ec077748eed4
#
_cell.length_a   1.000
_cell.length_b   1.000
_cell.length_c   1.000
_cell.angle_alpha   90.00
_cell.angle_beta   90.00
_cell.angle_gamma   90.00
#
_symmetry.space_group_name_H-M   'P 1'
#
loop_
_entity.id
_entity.type
_entity.pdbx_description
1 polymer ?
#
loop_
_entity_poly.entity_id
_entity_poly.type
_entity_poly.pdbx_seq_one_letter_code
_entity_poly.pdbx_strand_id
1 'polypeptide(L)'
;MNAGRTTLSFLDLALMLLSAFAYTHFVSIAGSETQKKMARGIASPARNLGSYTYEMSDFFGDSNAMLTGFARTEISQILTVQKKQTLIISVAAAPEGEDGSRLRQWEIISARSAAIADAFEKAGQDGKKIILKVPDKLVSKPSKKQMIVLSFR
;
A
#
# COMPACT_ATOMS: atom_id res chain seq x y z
N MET A 1 25.52 -15.39 51.49
CA MET A 1 26.08 -15.20 50.13
C MET A 1 24.98 -15.10 49.06
N ASN A 2 24.17 -14.03 49.04
CA ASN A 2 23.06 -13.85 48.07
C ASN A 2 23.07 -12.50 47.29
N ALA A 3 24.13 -11.67 47.49
CA ALA A 3 24.21 -10.34 46.88
C ALA A 3 24.37 -10.41 45.34
N GLY A 4 25.03 -11.43 44.82
CA GLY A 4 25.27 -11.54 43.39
C GLY A 4 24.01 -11.91 42.53
N ARG A 5 23.04 -12.60 43.15
CA ARG A 5 21.79 -12.98 42.46
C ARG A 5 20.84 -11.81 42.31
N THR A 6 20.77 -10.96 43.32
CA THR A 6 19.92 -9.75 43.32
C THR A 6 20.44 -8.69 42.34
N THR A 7 21.78 -8.52 42.26
CA THR A 7 22.39 -7.59 41.30
C THR A 7 22.20 -8.02 39.87
N LEU A 8 22.31 -9.33 39.52
CA LEU A 8 22.03 -9.86 38.17
C LEU A 8 20.56 -9.68 37.79
N SER A 9 19.62 -9.92 38.72
CA SER A 9 18.19 -9.77 38.46
C SER A 9 17.81 -8.28 38.27
N PHE A 10 18.46 -7.38 38.95
CA PHE A 10 18.27 -5.93 38.80
C PHE A 10 18.81 -5.43 37.44
N LEU A 11 19.95 -5.96 37.03
CA LEU A 11 20.58 -5.59 35.76
C LEU A 11 19.73 -6.06 34.55
N ASP A 12 19.14 -7.24 34.66
CA ASP A 12 18.25 -7.80 33.64
C ASP A 12 16.96 -6.98 33.52
N LEU A 13 16.37 -6.61 34.66
CA LEU A 13 15.20 -5.72 34.69
C LEU A 13 15.51 -4.33 34.12
N ALA A 14 16.69 -3.77 34.43
CA ALA A 14 17.12 -2.49 33.89
C ALA A 14 17.33 -2.52 32.39
N LEU A 15 17.90 -3.62 31.85
CA LEU A 15 18.07 -3.83 30.41
C LEU A 15 16.73 -3.99 29.69
N MET A 16 15.77 -4.71 30.27
CA MET A 16 14.41 -4.82 29.72
C MET A 16 13.70 -3.47 29.68
N LEU A 17 13.78 -2.68 30.74
CA LEU A 17 13.21 -1.34 30.79
C LEU A 17 13.89 -0.40 29.78
N LEU A 18 15.21 -0.46 29.66
CA LEU A 18 15.96 0.34 28.68
C LEU A 18 15.56 -0.03 27.25
N SER A 19 15.41 -1.32 26.96
CA SER A 19 14.97 -1.81 25.64
C SER A 19 13.55 -1.35 25.31
N ALA A 20 12.64 -1.43 26.27
CA ALA A 20 11.27 -0.94 26.12
C ALA A 20 11.23 0.57 25.91
N PHE A 21 12.05 1.32 26.67
CA PHE A 21 12.14 2.77 26.53
C PHE A 21 12.76 3.19 25.17
N ALA A 22 13.82 2.53 24.75
CA ALA A 22 14.44 2.77 23.44
C ALA A 22 13.46 2.47 22.30
N TYR A 23 12.68 1.40 22.42
CA TYR A 23 11.65 1.05 21.45
C TYR A 23 10.53 2.10 21.39
N THR A 24 9.99 2.50 22.54
CA THR A 24 8.93 3.53 22.58
C THR A 24 9.42 4.89 22.09
N HIS A 25 10.67 5.25 22.41
CA HIS A 25 11.28 6.48 21.94
C HIS A 25 11.51 6.47 20.42
N PHE A 26 12.00 5.35 19.89
CA PHE A 26 12.18 5.16 18.46
C PHE A 26 10.84 5.24 17.70
N VAL A 27 9.80 4.58 18.19
CA VAL A 27 8.45 4.60 17.60
C VAL A 27 7.83 6.00 17.68
N SER A 28 8.11 6.77 18.74
CA SER A 28 7.62 8.15 18.91
C SER A 28 8.32 9.15 17.97
N ILE A 29 9.62 8.97 17.69
CA ILE A 29 10.40 9.82 16.78
C ILE A 29 10.18 9.42 15.32
N ALA A 30 9.96 8.14 15.07
CA ALA A 30 9.59 7.66 13.75
C ALA A 30 8.23 8.24 13.39
N GLY A 31 8.23 9.29 12.59
CA GLY A 31 7.02 10.00 12.19
C GLY A 31 5.94 9.07 11.65
N SER A 32 4.71 9.57 11.55
CA SER A 32 3.50 8.80 11.19
C SER A 32 3.66 7.89 9.95
N GLU A 33 4.54 8.23 9.03
CA GLU A 33 4.87 7.40 7.86
C GLU A 33 5.62 6.12 8.21
N THR A 34 6.57 6.19 9.15
CA THR A 34 7.34 5.01 9.58
C THR A 34 6.48 4.07 10.41
N GLN A 35 5.58 4.64 11.25
CA GLN A 35 4.58 3.85 11.97
C GLN A 35 3.61 3.14 11.01
N LYS A 36 3.15 3.81 9.95
CA LYS A 36 2.32 3.20 8.90
C LYS A 36 3.08 2.11 8.15
N LYS A 37 4.35 2.29 7.86
CA LYS A 37 5.21 1.28 7.21
C LYS A 37 5.44 0.05 8.09
N MET A 38 5.69 0.24 9.40
CA MET A 38 5.84 -0.87 10.35
C MET A 38 4.52 -1.62 10.59
N ALA A 39 3.42 -0.91 10.77
CA ALA A 39 2.09 -1.53 10.92
C ALA A 39 1.70 -2.33 9.66
N ARG A 40 2.10 -1.87 8.47
CA ARG A 40 1.91 -2.59 7.20
C ARG A 40 2.83 -3.81 7.06
N GLY A 41 4.05 -3.74 7.59
CA GLY A 41 4.98 -4.88 7.62
C GLY A 41 4.50 -6.03 8.51
N ILE A 42 3.75 -5.71 9.58
CA ILE A 42 3.17 -6.70 10.51
C ILE A 42 1.79 -7.17 10.03
N ALA A 43 1.00 -6.25 9.46
CA ALA A 43 -0.26 -6.55 8.79
C ALA A 43 -0.01 -6.76 7.29
N SER A 44 0.86 -7.69 6.91
CA SER A 44 0.88 -8.17 5.54
C SER A 44 -0.53 -8.67 5.24
N PRO A 45 -1.30 -8.02 4.33
CA PRO A 45 -2.56 -8.59 3.90
C PRO A 45 -2.25 -10.01 3.47
N ALA A 46 -3.05 -10.96 3.94
CA ALA A 46 -2.90 -12.35 3.55
C ALA A 46 -2.62 -12.36 2.04
N ARG A 47 -1.40 -12.72 1.66
CA ARG A 47 -1.00 -12.85 0.26
C ARG A 47 -1.81 -14.01 -0.30
N ASN A 48 -3.06 -13.75 -0.63
CA ASN A 48 -3.78 -14.61 -1.54
C ASN A 48 -2.93 -14.59 -2.83
N LEU A 49 -2.36 -15.74 -3.15
CA LEU A 49 -1.55 -15.96 -4.34
C LEU A 49 -2.28 -15.33 -5.53
N GLY A 50 -1.87 -14.12 -5.92
CA GLY A 50 -2.39 -13.43 -7.08
C GLY A 50 -3.25 -12.18 -6.87
N SER A 51 -3.47 -11.67 -5.65
CA SER A 51 -4.22 -10.40 -5.48
C SER A 51 -3.59 -9.49 -4.41
N TYR A 52 -3.41 -8.22 -4.77
CA TYR A 52 -2.87 -7.16 -3.91
C TYR A 52 -3.87 -6.02 -3.84
N THR A 53 -4.10 -5.49 -2.64
CA THR A 53 -5.06 -4.41 -2.44
C THR A 53 -4.36 -3.25 -1.71
N TYR A 54 -4.50 -2.04 -2.26
CA TYR A 54 -3.88 -0.82 -1.75
C TYR A 54 -4.90 0.28 -1.57
N GLU A 55 -4.63 1.22 -0.66
CA GLU A 55 -5.40 2.46 -0.58
C GLU A 55 -4.98 3.42 -1.70
N MET A 56 -5.94 4.14 -2.25
CA MET A 56 -5.70 5.09 -3.34
C MET A 56 -4.68 6.16 -2.96
N SER A 57 -4.76 6.66 -1.73
CA SER A 57 -3.83 7.65 -1.16
C SER A 57 -2.38 7.19 -1.15
N ASP A 58 -2.13 5.89 -1.03
CA ASP A 58 -0.78 5.35 -1.03
C ASP A 58 -0.16 5.35 -2.42
N PHE A 59 -0.99 5.10 -3.43
CA PHE A 59 -0.53 5.03 -4.81
C PHE A 59 -0.41 6.39 -5.49
N PHE A 60 -1.35 7.30 -5.23
CA PHE A 60 -1.43 8.59 -5.93
C PHE A 60 -1.23 9.81 -5.03
N GLY A 61 -1.23 9.65 -3.70
CA GLY A 61 -1.20 10.79 -2.78
C GLY A 61 -2.35 11.75 -3.07
N ASP A 62 -2.04 13.03 -3.14
CA ASP A 62 -3.02 14.11 -3.46
C ASP A 62 -3.14 14.36 -4.98
N SER A 63 -2.39 13.62 -5.82
CA SER A 63 -2.43 13.79 -7.26
C SER A 63 -3.50 12.92 -7.93
N ASN A 64 -4.02 13.40 -9.06
CA ASN A 64 -5.06 12.68 -9.79
C ASN A 64 -4.54 11.40 -10.48
N ALA A 65 -3.30 11.40 -11.00
CA ALA A 65 -2.75 10.29 -11.77
C ALA A 65 -1.22 10.09 -11.64
N MET A 66 -0.55 10.85 -10.79
CA MET A 66 0.90 10.69 -10.59
C MET A 66 1.18 9.68 -9.49
N LEU A 67 1.90 8.60 -9.81
CA LEU A 67 2.27 7.57 -8.84
C LEU A 67 3.31 8.07 -7.85
N THR A 68 3.10 7.72 -6.58
CA THR A 68 4.04 7.98 -5.48
C THR A 68 5.30 7.11 -5.61
N GLY A 69 6.37 7.49 -4.90
CA GLY A 69 7.57 6.66 -4.78
C GLY A 69 7.28 5.27 -4.19
N PHE A 70 6.35 5.21 -3.21
CA PHE A 70 5.88 3.95 -2.63
C PHE A 70 5.27 3.03 -3.69
N ALA A 71 4.33 3.55 -4.51
CA ALA A 71 3.68 2.78 -5.55
C ALA A 71 4.67 2.18 -6.55
N ARG A 72 5.68 2.94 -6.97
CA ARG A 72 6.72 2.46 -7.89
C ARG A 72 7.56 1.34 -7.29
N THR A 73 7.91 1.46 -6.02
CA THR A 73 8.67 0.41 -5.31
C THR A 73 7.85 -0.87 -5.19
N GLU A 74 6.57 -0.77 -4.81
CA GLU A 74 5.66 -1.91 -4.70
C GLU A 74 5.45 -2.61 -6.04
N ILE A 75 5.25 -1.86 -7.13
CA ILE A 75 5.13 -2.40 -8.48
C ILE A 75 6.39 -3.21 -8.85
N SER A 76 7.58 -2.68 -8.58
CA SER A 76 8.82 -3.39 -8.85
C SER A 76 8.94 -4.68 -8.05
N GLN A 77 8.56 -4.66 -6.77
CA GLN A 77 8.58 -5.85 -5.91
C GLN A 77 7.57 -6.92 -6.37
N ILE A 78 6.36 -6.52 -6.72
CA ILE A 78 5.32 -7.43 -7.22
C ILE A 78 5.83 -8.14 -8.49
N LEU A 79 6.46 -7.40 -9.40
CA LEU A 79 6.95 -7.96 -10.66
C LEU A 79 8.08 -8.98 -10.49
N THR A 80 8.88 -8.90 -9.43
CA THR A 80 9.89 -9.94 -9.16
C THR A 80 9.25 -11.32 -8.98
N VAL A 81 8.02 -11.36 -8.49
CA VAL A 81 7.28 -12.60 -8.20
C VAL A 81 6.29 -12.97 -9.32
N GLN A 82 5.65 -11.99 -9.96
CA GLN A 82 4.46 -12.19 -10.82
C GLN A 82 4.69 -11.89 -12.31
N LYS A 83 5.92 -11.68 -12.77
CA LYS A 83 6.27 -11.19 -14.11
C LYS A 83 5.65 -11.96 -15.30
N LYS A 84 5.32 -13.24 -15.12
CA LYS A 84 4.80 -14.10 -16.20
C LYS A 84 3.27 -14.12 -16.28
N GLN A 85 2.58 -13.59 -15.31
CA GLN A 85 1.13 -13.69 -15.17
C GLN A 85 0.42 -12.51 -15.86
N THR A 86 -0.87 -12.71 -16.14
CA THR A 86 -1.73 -11.63 -16.63
C THR A 86 -2.16 -10.76 -15.47
N LEU A 87 -1.87 -9.45 -15.54
CA LEU A 87 -2.25 -8.46 -14.55
C LEU A 87 -3.64 -7.90 -14.85
N ILE A 88 -4.52 -7.91 -13.88
CA ILE A 88 -5.83 -7.25 -13.93
C ILE A 88 -5.81 -6.09 -12.93
N ILE A 89 -5.96 -4.87 -13.42
CA ILE A 89 -5.98 -3.64 -12.62
C ILE A 89 -7.43 -3.20 -12.44
N SER A 90 -7.90 -3.11 -11.21
CA SER A 90 -9.22 -2.58 -10.86
C SER A 90 -9.05 -1.39 -9.93
N VAL A 91 -9.48 -0.21 -10.36
CA VAL A 91 -9.44 1.04 -9.61
C VAL A 91 -10.86 1.38 -9.17
N ALA A 92 -11.06 1.63 -7.86
CA ALA A 92 -12.36 2.04 -7.35
C ALA A 92 -12.78 3.40 -7.89
N ALA A 93 -14.09 3.63 -8.00
CA ALA A 93 -14.65 4.91 -8.41
C ALA A 93 -14.16 6.04 -7.49
N ALA A 94 -13.78 7.17 -8.10
CA ALA A 94 -13.46 8.39 -7.37
C ALA A 94 -14.74 8.93 -6.70
N PRO A 95 -14.64 9.65 -5.55
CA PRO A 95 -15.77 10.38 -5.01
C PRO A 95 -16.29 11.38 -6.06
N GLU A 96 -17.60 11.59 -6.05
CA GLU A 96 -18.18 12.65 -6.84
C GLU A 96 -17.45 13.94 -6.46
N GLY A 97 -16.77 14.58 -7.43
CA GLY A 97 -16.30 15.94 -7.27
C GLY A 97 -17.50 16.87 -7.07
N GLU A 98 -17.28 18.09 -6.62
CA GLU A 98 -18.33 19.09 -6.41
C GLU A 98 -19.27 19.24 -7.60
N ASP A 99 -18.83 18.88 -8.81
CA ASP A 99 -19.61 18.96 -10.06
C ASP A 99 -20.44 17.71 -10.37
N GLY A 100 -20.40 16.64 -9.57
CA GLY A 100 -21.20 15.41 -9.74
C GLY A 100 -21.07 14.69 -11.09
N SER A 101 -20.13 15.10 -11.94
CA SER A 101 -19.98 14.64 -13.31
C SER A 101 -19.46 13.22 -13.37
N ARG A 102 -20.30 12.28 -13.84
CA ARG A 102 -19.90 10.88 -14.12
C ARG A 102 -18.72 10.81 -15.09
N LEU A 103 -18.65 11.73 -16.06
CA LEU A 103 -17.57 11.79 -17.04
C LEU A 103 -16.24 12.05 -16.34
N ARG A 104 -16.19 12.99 -15.41
CA ARG A 104 -14.96 13.30 -14.65
C ARG A 104 -14.49 12.14 -13.80
N GLN A 105 -15.41 11.38 -13.19
CA GLN A 105 -15.05 10.14 -12.46
C GLN A 105 -14.39 9.13 -13.40
N TRP A 106 -14.95 8.94 -14.59
CA TRP A 106 -14.39 8.05 -15.61
C TRP A 106 -13.01 8.48 -16.07
N GLU A 107 -12.81 9.78 -16.30
CA GLU A 107 -11.51 10.33 -16.67
C GLU A 107 -10.45 10.05 -15.59
N ILE A 108 -10.78 10.27 -14.33
CA ILE A 108 -9.85 10.03 -13.20
C ILE A 108 -9.54 8.53 -13.07
N ILE A 109 -10.55 7.65 -13.14
CA ILE A 109 -10.35 6.20 -13.06
C ILE A 109 -9.47 5.72 -14.22
N SER A 110 -9.74 6.19 -15.43
CA SER A 110 -8.99 5.82 -16.62
C SER A 110 -7.54 6.32 -16.55
N ALA A 111 -7.32 7.57 -16.14
CA ALA A 111 -6.00 8.14 -15.97
C ALA A 111 -5.17 7.38 -14.91
N ARG A 112 -5.78 7.04 -13.78
CA ARG A 112 -5.13 6.26 -12.71
C ARG A 112 -4.80 4.83 -13.15
N SER A 113 -5.74 4.17 -13.81
CA SER A 113 -5.53 2.82 -14.34
C SER A 113 -4.41 2.79 -15.38
N ALA A 114 -4.38 3.78 -16.28
CA ALA A 114 -3.34 3.93 -17.28
C ALA A 114 -1.97 4.22 -16.66
N ALA A 115 -1.90 5.06 -15.62
CA ALA A 115 -0.66 5.35 -14.92
C ALA A 115 -0.08 4.10 -14.21
N ILE A 116 -0.93 3.25 -13.63
CA ILE A 116 -0.51 1.98 -13.05
C ILE A 116 -0.01 1.05 -14.15
N ALA A 117 -0.74 0.92 -15.26
CA ALA A 117 -0.36 0.05 -16.38
C ALA A 117 1.00 0.47 -16.97
N ASP A 118 1.20 1.75 -17.25
CA ASP A 118 2.47 2.31 -17.74
C ASP A 118 3.64 2.01 -16.78
N ALA A 119 3.42 2.13 -15.49
CA ALA A 119 4.44 1.80 -14.51
C ALA A 119 4.80 0.31 -14.49
N PHE A 120 3.82 -0.58 -14.65
CA PHE A 120 4.07 -2.01 -14.80
C PHE A 120 4.82 -2.35 -16.09
N GLU A 121 4.46 -1.73 -17.21
CA GLU A 121 5.17 -1.89 -18.49
C GLU A 121 6.63 -1.40 -18.37
N LYS A 122 6.86 -0.22 -17.82
CA LYS A 122 8.21 0.32 -17.59
C LYS A 122 9.05 -0.55 -16.67
N ALA A 123 8.41 -1.22 -15.71
CA ALA A 123 9.07 -2.18 -14.83
C ALA A 123 9.30 -3.57 -15.47
N GLY A 124 8.79 -3.80 -16.69
CA GLY A 124 9.06 -4.99 -17.51
C GLY A 124 7.92 -6.00 -17.62
N GLN A 125 6.69 -5.63 -17.30
CA GLN A 125 5.49 -6.42 -17.59
C GLN A 125 5.15 -6.31 -19.09
N ASP A 126 4.72 -7.41 -19.68
CA ASP A 126 4.21 -7.40 -21.06
C ASP A 126 2.85 -6.68 -21.11
N GLY A 127 2.77 -5.58 -21.89
CA GLY A 127 1.55 -4.78 -22.02
C GLY A 127 0.35 -5.57 -22.55
N LYS A 128 0.58 -6.62 -23.35
CA LYS A 128 -0.49 -7.53 -23.82
C LYS A 128 -1.12 -8.35 -22.68
N LYS A 129 -0.44 -8.44 -21.55
CA LYS A 129 -0.90 -9.15 -20.36
C LYS A 129 -1.45 -8.20 -19.27
N ILE A 130 -1.71 -6.94 -19.60
CA ILE A 130 -2.33 -5.98 -18.71
C ILE A 130 -3.77 -5.75 -19.12
N ILE A 131 -4.70 -6.03 -18.22
CA ILE A 131 -6.13 -5.84 -18.42
C ILE A 131 -6.61 -4.77 -17.44
N LEU A 132 -7.19 -3.69 -17.97
CA LEU A 132 -7.83 -2.66 -17.18
C LEU A 132 -9.30 -3.02 -16.96
N LYS A 133 -9.67 -3.28 -15.72
CA LYS A 133 -11.06 -3.54 -15.35
C LYS A 133 -11.72 -2.24 -14.91
N VAL A 134 -12.61 -1.75 -15.74
CA VAL A 134 -13.42 -0.57 -15.43
C VAL A 134 -14.64 -1.01 -14.64
N PRO A 135 -15.06 -0.27 -13.59
CA PRO A 135 -16.27 -0.58 -12.85
C PRO A 135 -17.51 -0.53 -13.75
N ASP A 136 -18.33 -1.56 -13.74
CA ASP A 136 -19.58 -1.63 -14.53
C ASP A 136 -20.60 -0.57 -14.12
N LYS A 137 -20.54 -0.14 -12.87
CA LYS A 137 -21.41 0.91 -12.31
C LYS A 137 -20.58 1.92 -11.52
N LEU A 138 -20.78 3.18 -11.83
CA LEU A 138 -20.31 4.26 -10.99
C LEU A 138 -21.20 4.30 -9.74
N VAL A 139 -20.58 4.20 -8.57
CA VAL A 139 -21.32 4.13 -7.30
C VAL A 139 -21.73 5.56 -6.93
N SER A 140 -23.02 5.76 -6.72
CA SER A 140 -23.59 7.07 -6.30
C SER A 140 -23.17 7.48 -4.88
N LYS A 141 -22.64 6.57 -4.07
CA LYS A 141 -22.05 6.87 -2.76
C LYS A 141 -20.67 6.22 -2.70
N PRO A 142 -19.59 6.99 -2.87
CA PRO A 142 -18.25 6.45 -2.80
C PRO A 142 -17.98 5.93 -1.39
N SER A 143 -17.31 4.78 -1.32
CA SER A 143 -16.73 4.30 -0.07
C SER A 143 -15.74 5.35 0.45
N LYS A 144 -15.72 5.58 1.77
CA LYS A 144 -14.74 6.47 2.41
C LYS A 144 -13.29 6.05 2.11
N LYS A 145 -13.07 4.79 1.75
CA LYS A 145 -11.76 4.26 1.35
C LYS A 145 -11.83 3.80 -0.10
N GLN A 146 -11.12 4.50 -0.95
CA GLN A 146 -10.94 4.08 -2.33
C GLN A 146 -9.78 3.09 -2.42
N MET A 147 -10.04 1.95 -3.04
CA MET A 147 -9.09 0.85 -3.11
C MET A 147 -8.66 0.58 -4.55
N ILE A 148 -7.40 0.19 -4.69
CA ILE A 148 -6.83 -0.35 -5.92
C ILE A 148 -6.64 -1.84 -5.70
N VAL A 149 -7.12 -2.66 -6.63
CA VAL A 149 -6.94 -4.12 -6.61
C VAL A 149 -6.13 -4.52 -7.82
N LEU A 150 -4.98 -5.15 -7.58
CA LEU A 150 -4.11 -5.74 -8.58
C LEU A 150 -4.23 -7.25 -8.47
N SER A 151 -4.77 -7.91 -9.47
CA SER A 151 -4.97 -9.36 -9.49
C SER A 151 -4.15 -10.00 -10.59
N PHE A 152 -3.54 -11.15 -10.31
CA PHE A 152 -2.69 -11.87 -11.25
C PHE A 152 -3.31 -13.25 -11.56
N ARG A 153 -3.23 -13.65 -12.85
CA ARG A 153 -3.72 -14.93 -13.36
C ARG A 153 -2.67 -15.62 -14.18
#